data_1b73fd2d7620b3d75f08543a4abc696d
#
_entry.id   1b73fd2d7620b3d75f08543a4abc696d
#
_cell.length_a   1.000
_cell.length_b   1.000
_cell.length_c   1.000
_cell.angle_alpha   90.00
_cell.angle_beta   90.00
_cell.angle_gamma   90.00
#
_symmetry.space_group_name_H-M   'P 1'
#
loop_
_entity.id
_entity.type
_entity.pdbx_description
1 polymer ?
#
loop_
_entity_poly.entity_id
_entity_poly.type
_entity_poly.pdbx_seq_one_letter_code
_entity_poly.pdbx_strand_id
1 'polypeptide(L)'
;MEALLILGIMLVLLMLGFPMKVPLITAALAVLLVFHPDVTPAVLIQQMIGGIKPAALIAVPMFIFAADIMTRGNSANRLLDLVTAFVGHLRGGLPIASAISCALFGAMSGSTQATVVAIGGPLRPQLLKAGYSDSFTTALIINASDIALLIPPSIGMIVYGVVSGTSIGEMFIAGIGPGLLVLLMFCIYCWVASIRMQIPRQPKADHATRRTAIQRALLPLGFPLIIIGGIYSGIFSPTEAAAISVLYAGILEIVCFRDLSLKDIPDIALSTGLVTAVVFILVGAGAGFSWVISFAQLPDALINNWLGLTPDSGYWTIMLTIAVAYFIGCMFVDPIVVILILTPIFHPVAAAAGIDPVLVGIVVTLQVAIGSATPPFGCDIFTAIAVFRRPYLEVIRGTPPFIAILLFAGVLLIAFPGISLFLRDLAFN
;
A
#
# COMPACT_ATOMS: atom_id res chain seq x y z
N MET A 1 29.14 15.76 6.80
CA MET A 1 29.96 14.84 5.99
C MET A 1 29.25 13.49 5.84
N GLU A 2 28.77 12.89 6.91
CA GLU A 2 28.08 11.59 6.93
C GLU A 2 26.87 11.54 5.99
N ALA A 3 25.99 12.55 6.04
CA ALA A 3 24.83 12.63 5.16
C ALA A 3 25.21 12.66 3.66
N LEU A 4 26.31 13.34 3.31
CA LEU A 4 26.82 13.38 1.93
C LEU A 4 27.37 12.01 1.49
N LEU A 5 28.05 11.30 2.40
CA LEU A 5 28.55 9.96 2.13
C LEU A 5 27.39 8.98 1.89
N ILE A 6 26.36 9.02 2.76
CA ILE A 6 25.15 8.21 2.61
C ILE A 6 24.49 8.49 1.26
N LEU A 7 24.22 9.76 0.98
CA LEU A 7 23.53 10.16 -0.24
C LEU A 7 24.33 9.76 -1.49
N GLY A 8 25.66 9.97 -1.46
CA GLY A 8 26.55 9.58 -2.54
C GLY A 8 26.55 8.08 -2.82
N ILE A 9 26.71 7.25 -1.78
CA ILE A 9 26.68 5.78 -1.91
C ILE A 9 25.31 5.33 -2.42
N MET A 10 24.22 5.84 -1.84
CA MET A 10 22.86 5.47 -2.25
C MET A 10 22.60 5.81 -3.71
N LEU A 11 22.93 7.04 -4.14
CA LEU A 11 22.73 7.45 -5.53
C LEU A 11 23.59 6.64 -6.51
N VAL A 12 24.87 6.45 -6.22
CA VAL A 12 25.77 5.69 -7.10
C VAL A 12 25.28 4.24 -7.26
N LEU A 13 24.98 3.56 -6.16
CA LEU A 13 24.53 2.16 -6.21
C LEU A 13 23.15 2.01 -6.86
N LEU A 14 22.23 2.96 -6.65
CA LEU A 14 20.95 2.96 -7.34
C LEU A 14 21.12 3.20 -8.85
N MET A 15 21.96 4.13 -9.24
CA MET A 15 22.25 4.39 -10.67
C MET A 15 22.91 3.19 -11.35
N LEU A 16 23.68 2.39 -10.62
CA LEU A 16 24.26 1.14 -11.11
C LEU A 16 23.24 -0.03 -11.12
N GLY A 17 21.99 0.22 -10.70
CA GLY A 17 20.92 -0.79 -10.75
C GLY A 17 20.95 -1.82 -9.63
N PHE A 18 21.65 -1.56 -8.52
CA PHE A 18 21.63 -2.46 -7.37
C PHE A 18 20.27 -2.43 -6.67
N PRO A 19 19.76 -3.59 -6.20
CA PRO A 19 18.53 -3.64 -5.43
C PRO A 19 18.69 -2.88 -4.10
N MET A 20 17.63 -2.17 -3.65
CA MET A 20 17.65 -1.17 -2.57
C MET A 20 18.28 -1.65 -1.25
N LYS A 21 18.19 -2.94 -0.94
CA LYS A 21 18.88 -3.54 0.22
C LYS A 21 20.39 -3.31 0.23
N VAL A 22 21.03 -3.30 -0.94
CA VAL A 22 22.49 -3.12 -1.07
C VAL A 22 22.89 -1.68 -0.75
N PRO A 23 22.34 -0.63 -1.37
CA PRO A 23 22.59 0.76 -0.98
C PRO A 23 22.39 1.02 0.51
N LEU A 24 21.31 0.51 1.13
CA LEU A 24 21.03 0.73 2.55
C LEU A 24 22.11 0.15 3.46
N ILE A 25 22.45 -1.13 3.26
CA ILE A 25 23.46 -1.81 4.09
C ILE A 25 24.84 -1.19 3.86
N THR A 26 25.21 -0.93 2.59
CA THR A 26 26.53 -0.39 2.26
C THR A 26 26.70 1.04 2.79
N ALA A 27 25.68 1.90 2.69
CA ALA A 27 25.74 3.25 3.22
C ALA A 27 25.85 3.25 4.75
N ALA A 28 25.05 2.42 5.44
CA ALA A 28 25.12 2.25 6.89
C ALA A 28 26.51 1.76 7.34
N LEU A 29 27.02 0.74 6.67
CA LEU A 29 28.34 0.17 6.98
C LEU A 29 29.47 1.19 6.73
N ALA A 30 29.39 1.93 5.63
CA ALA A 30 30.41 2.97 5.30
C ALA A 30 30.45 4.07 6.36
N VAL A 31 29.29 4.55 6.85
CA VAL A 31 29.25 5.54 7.93
C VAL A 31 29.91 5.02 9.18
N LEU A 32 29.60 3.78 9.60
CA LEU A 32 30.21 3.18 10.79
C LEU A 32 31.72 3.07 10.63
N LEU A 33 32.21 2.56 9.50
CA LEU A 33 33.66 2.33 9.30
C LEU A 33 34.46 3.62 9.18
N VAL A 34 33.87 4.69 8.59
CA VAL A 34 34.60 5.94 8.33
C VAL A 34 34.51 6.92 9.50
N PHE A 35 33.36 7.06 10.11
CA PHE A 35 33.11 8.09 11.14
C PHE A 35 33.01 7.55 12.55
N HIS A 36 32.69 6.26 12.72
CA HIS A 36 32.50 5.62 14.04
C HIS A 36 33.28 4.29 14.15
N PRO A 37 34.62 4.32 13.96
CA PRO A 37 35.43 3.09 13.96
C PRO A 37 35.41 2.32 15.27
N ASP A 38 35.00 2.95 16.36
CA ASP A 38 34.83 2.34 17.69
C ASP A 38 33.61 1.43 17.77
N VAL A 39 32.68 1.54 16.82
CA VAL A 39 31.47 0.72 16.75
C VAL A 39 31.71 -0.50 15.85
N THR A 40 31.60 -1.68 16.44
CA THR A 40 31.81 -2.92 15.67
C THR A 40 30.70 -3.12 14.63
N PRO A 41 30.99 -3.54 13.39
CA PRO A 41 29.98 -3.84 12.36
C PRO A 41 28.95 -4.89 12.80
N ALA A 42 29.28 -5.72 13.79
CA ALA A 42 28.35 -6.68 14.36
C ALA A 42 27.08 -6.03 14.95
N VAL A 43 27.18 -4.78 15.44
CA VAL A 43 26.03 -4.02 15.95
C VAL A 43 25.02 -3.76 14.84
N LEU A 44 25.48 -3.43 13.61
CA LEU A 44 24.58 -3.26 12.46
C LEU A 44 23.76 -4.52 12.19
N ILE A 45 24.41 -5.69 12.21
CA ILE A 45 23.72 -6.97 12.02
C ILE A 45 22.72 -7.24 13.17
N GLN A 46 23.08 -6.91 14.41
CA GLN A 46 22.17 -7.04 15.56
C GLN A 46 20.92 -6.15 15.38
N GLN A 47 21.09 -4.92 14.91
CA GLN A 47 19.95 -4.01 14.64
C GLN A 47 19.10 -4.51 13.46
N MET A 48 19.72 -5.03 12.41
CA MET A 48 18.99 -5.66 11.29
C MET A 48 18.13 -6.84 11.76
N ILE A 49 18.71 -7.72 12.58
CA ILE A 49 17.97 -8.86 13.15
C ILE A 49 16.91 -8.37 14.14
N GLY A 50 17.23 -7.37 14.95
CA GLY A 50 16.27 -6.73 15.88
C GLY A 50 15.04 -6.18 15.18
N GLY A 51 15.23 -5.54 14.02
CA GLY A 51 14.17 -4.92 13.23
C GLY A 51 13.15 -5.91 12.66
N ILE A 52 13.51 -7.18 12.50
CA ILE A 52 12.59 -8.21 11.99
C ILE A 52 11.95 -9.07 13.08
N LYS A 53 12.29 -8.85 14.35
CA LYS A 53 11.75 -9.61 15.49
C LYS A 53 10.34 -9.22 15.94
N PRO A 54 9.81 -7.98 15.71
CA PRO A 54 8.48 -7.63 16.18
C PRO A 54 7.44 -8.63 15.72
N ALA A 55 6.66 -9.18 16.67
CA ALA A 55 5.64 -10.21 16.39
C ALA A 55 4.58 -9.73 15.37
N ALA A 56 4.30 -8.44 15.34
CA ALA A 56 3.36 -7.85 14.38
C ALA A 56 3.76 -8.07 12.90
N LEU A 57 5.07 -8.20 12.62
CA LEU A 57 5.55 -8.47 11.24
C LEU A 57 5.17 -9.87 10.75
N ILE A 58 4.84 -10.81 11.64
CA ILE A 58 4.35 -12.16 11.26
C ILE A 58 3.03 -12.05 10.47
N ALA A 59 2.25 -10.99 10.71
CA ALA A 59 1.03 -10.75 9.95
C ALA A 59 1.30 -10.55 8.43
N VAL A 60 2.45 -9.98 8.05
CA VAL A 60 2.79 -9.70 6.65
C VAL A 60 2.83 -10.97 5.80
N PRO A 61 3.65 -12.00 6.09
CA PRO A 61 3.66 -13.24 5.31
C PRO A 61 2.31 -13.96 5.31
N MET A 62 1.56 -13.88 6.41
CA MET A 62 0.23 -14.52 6.50
C MET A 62 -0.78 -13.83 5.60
N PHE A 63 -0.84 -12.50 5.59
CA PHE A 63 -1.73 -11.77 4.67
C PHE A 63 -1.34 -11.97 3.21
N ILE A 64 -0.03 -11.97 2.88
CA ILE A 64 0.44 -12.27 1.52
C ILE A 64 0.00 -13.68 1.12
N PHE A 65 0.17 -14.66 2.00
CA PHE A 65 -0.20 -16.06 1.72
C PHE A 65 -1.70 -16.22 1.51
N ALA A 66 -2.52 -15.61 2.37
CA ALA A 66 -3.97 -15.61 2.23
C ALA A 66 -4.42 -14.97 0.90
N ALA A 67 -3.82 -13.83 0.54
CA ALA A 67 -4.08 -13.15 -0.72
C ALA A 67 -3.66 -13.97 -1.94
N ASP A 68 -2.49 -14.65 -1.89
CA ASP A 68 -2.01 -15.53 -2.96
C ASP A 68 -2.96 -16.72 -3.17
N ILE A 69 -3.46 -17.34 -2.07
CA ILE A 69 -4.47 -18.41 -2.14
C ILE A 69 -5.73 -17.90 -2.86
N MET A 70 -6.27 -16.74 -2.44
CA MET A 70 -7.49 -16.18 -3.02
C MET A 70 -7.31 -15.66 -4.46
N THR A 71 -6.11 -15.26 -4.83
CA THR A 71 -5.77 -14.80 -6.18
C THR A 71 -5.64 -15.96 -7.15
N ARG A 72 -4.95 -17.03 -6.75
CA ARG A 72 -4.80 -18.25 -7.56
C ARG A 72 -6.10 -19.07 -7.64
N GLY A 73 -6.97 -18.95 -6.63
CA GLY A 73 -8.37 -19.30 -6.72
C GLY A 73 -9.16 -18.33 -7.61
N ASN A 74 -10.46 -18.38 -7.58
CA ASN A 74 -11.32 -17.51 -8.40
C ASN A 74 -12.01 -16.40 -7.60
N SER A 75 -11.64 -16.16 -6.35
CA SER A 75 -12.32 -15.19 -5.51
C SER A 75 -12.24 -13.77 -6.03
N ALA A 76 -11.09 -13.35 -6.59
CA ALA A 76 -10.93 -12.03 -7.20
C ALA A 76 -11.91 -11.83 -8.38
N ASN A 77 -12.05 -12.82 -9.26
CA ASN A 77 -12.99 -12.77 -10.38
C ASN A 77 -14.45 -12.75 -9.91
N ARG A 78 -14.80 -13.50 -8.84
CA ARG A 78 -16.15 -13.50 -8.27
C ARG A 78 -16.55 -12.15 -7.70
N LEU A 79 -15.61 -11.45 -7.04
CA LEU A 79 -15.83 -10.08 -6.57
C LEU A 79 -16.01 -9.11 -7.74
N LEU A 80 -15.20 -9.25 -8.78
CA LEU A 80 -15.33 -8.45 -10.01
C LEU A 80 -16.69 -8.65 -10.67
N ASP A 81 -17.13 -9.89 -10.82
CA ASP A 81 -18.45 -10.24 -11.40
C ASP A 81 -19.59 -9.62 -10.57
N LEU A 82 -19.50 -9.67 -9.25
CA LEU A 82 -20.48 -9.04 -8.37
C LEU A 82 -20.58 -7.54 -8.65
N VAL A 83 -19.46 -6.83 -8.58
CA VAL A 83 -19.44 -5.37 -8.75
C VAL A 83 -19.94 -5.00 -10.14
N THR A 84 -19.50 -5.70 -11.19
CA THR A 84 -19.89 -5.46 -12.56
C THR A 84 -21.40 -5.70 -12.78
N ALA A 85 -21.97 -6.74 -12.17
CA ALA A 85 -23.41 -7.02 -12.28
C ALA A 85 -24.29 -5.91 -11.67
N PHE A 86 -23.79 -5.20 -10.66
CA PHE A 86 -24.56 -4.13 -10.00
C PHE A 86 -24.29 -2.73 -10.56
N VAL A 87 -23.04 -2.44 -10.92
CA VAL A 87 -22.59 -1.09 -11.28
C VAL A 87 -22.34 -0.97 -12.79
N GLY A 88 -22.05 -2.05 -13.50
CA GLY A 88 -21.62 -2.06 -14.90
C GLY A 88 -22.57 -1.36 -15.87
N HIS A 89 -23.88 -1.32 -15.58
CA HIS A 89 -24.92 -0.66 -16.41
C HIS A 89 -24.99 0.85 -16.24
N LEU A 90 -24.30 1.42 -15.24
CA LEU A 90 -24.25 2.86 -15.03
C LEU A 90 -23.36 3.53 -16.09
N ARG A 91 -23.50 4.86 -16.25
CA ARG A 91 -22.52 5.62 -17.03
C ARG A 91 -21.16 5.55 -16.31
N GLY A 92 -20.12 5.12 -17.03
CA GLY A 92 -18.84 4.84 -16.39
C GLY A 92 -18.84 3.58 -15.50
N GLY A 93 -19.83 2.68 -15.66
CA GLY A 93 -20.03 1.53 -14.79
C GLY A 93 -18.82 0.59 -14.77
N LEU A 94 -18.17 0.32 -15.89
CA LEU A 94 -16.97 -0.53 -15.93
C LEU A 94 -15.76 0.11 -15.22
N PRO A 95 -15.37 1.38 -15.47
CA PRO A 95 -14.31 2.03 -14.68
C PRO A 95 -14.64 2.14 -13.19
N ILE A 96 -15.89 2.44 -12.83
CA ILE A 96 -16.33 2.45 -11.42
C ILE A 96 -16.24 1.05 -10.83
N ALA A 97 -16.68 0.02 -11.54
CA ALA A 97 -16.53 -1.37 -11.12
C ALA A 97 -15.05 -1.75 -10.94
N SER A 98 -14.16 -1.24 -11.80
CA SER A 98 -12.72 -1.43 -11.67
C SER A 98 -12.18 -0.84 -10.36
N ALA A 99 -12.53 0.40 -10.05
CA ALA A 99 -12.09 1.06 -8.81
C ALA A 99 -12.61 0.34 -7.56
N ILE A 100 -13.89 -0.04 -7.54
CA ILE A 100 -14.49 -0.81 -6.44
C ILE A 100 -13.82 -2.19 -6.31
N SER A 101 -13.54 -2.87 -7.43
CA SER A 101 -12.87 -4.17 -7.40
C SER A 101 -11.42 -4.07 -6.91
N CYS A 102 -10.69 -3.01 -7.27
CA CYS A 102 -9.37 -2.73 -6.69
C CYS A 102 -9.45 -2.52 -5.19
N ALA A 103 -10.45 -1.77 -4.70
CA ALA A 103 -10.66 -1.56 -3.27
C ALA A 103 -10.99 -2.88 -2.53
N LEU A 104 -11.91 -3.69 -3.06
CA LEU A 104 -12.29 -4.97 -2.47
C LEU A 104 -11.14 -5.98 -2.49
N PHE A 105 -10.39 -6.05 -3.61
CA PHE A 105 -9.23 -6.92 -3.68
C PHE A 105 -8.08 -6.39 -2.80
N GLY A 106 -7.92 -5.08 -2.73
CA GLY A 106 -7.00 -4.42 -1.80
C GLY A 106 -7.24 -4.81 -0.35
N ALA A 107 -8.53 -4.88 0.05
CA ALA A 107 -8.96 -5.38 1.37
C ALA A 107 -8.65 -6.87 1.61
N MET A 108 -8.06 -7.55 0.63
CA MET A 108 -7.58 -8.93 0.76
C MET A 108 -6.06 -9.00 0.68
N SER A 109 -5.45 -8.26 -0.24
CA SER A 109 -4.01 -8.35 -0.55
C SER A 109 -3.14 -7.38 0.24
N GLY A 110 -3.66 -6.21 0.59
CA GLY A 110 -2.89 -5.15 1.24
C GLY A 110 -1.70 -4.61 0.44
N SER A 111 -1.67 -4.87 -0.89
CA SER A 111 -0.58 -4.52 -1.78
C SER A 111 -1.10 -3.92 -3.09
N THR A 112 -0.57 -2.76 -3.47
CA THR A 112 -0.91 -2.09 -4.73
C THR A 112 -0.49 -2.92 -5.93
N GLN A 113 0.73 -3.44 -5.93
CA GLN A 113 1.29 -4.26 -7.00
C GLN A 113 0.48 -5.54 -7.23
N ALA A 114 0.13 -6.26 -6.14
CA ALA A 114 -0.71 -7.45 -6.23
C ALA A 114 -2.08 -7.12 -6.83
N THR A 115 -2.64 -5.96 -6.47
CA THR A 115 -3.94 -5.49 -6.99
C THR A 115 -3.86 -5.16 -8.49
N VAL A 116 -2.78 -4.49 -8.94
CA VAL A 116 -2.54 -4.23 -10.38
C VAL A 116 -2.51 -5.54 -11.17
N VAL A 117 -1.82 -6.55 -10.66
CA VAL A 117 -1.70 -7.86 -11.32
C VAL A 117 -3.04 -8.58 -11.37
N ALA A 118 -3.70 -8.75 -10.22
CA ALA A 118 -4.89 -9.58 -10.09
C ALA A 118 -6.12 -8.98 -10.79
N ILE A 119 -6.30 -7.67 -10.67
CA ILE A 119 -7.48 -6.97 -11.19
C ILE A 119 -7.23 -6.41 -12.60
N GLY A 120 -6.01 -5.97 -12.88
CA GLY A 120 -5.68 -5.37 -14.17
C GLY A 120 -5.75 -6.35 -15.34
N GLY A 121 -5.32 -7.60 -15.15
CA GLY A 121 -5.38 -8.63 -16.18
C GLY A 121 -6.80 -8.86 -16.73
N PRO A 122 -7.79 -9.17 -15.90
CA PRO A 122 -9.18 -9.40 -16.34
C PRO A 122 -9.90 -8.12 -16.82
N LEU A 123 -9.65 -6.97 -16.19
CA LEU A 123 -10.42 -5.75 -16.45
C LEU A 123 -9.96 -4.95 -17.66
N ARG A 124 -8.64 -4.86 -17.88
CA ARG A 124 -8.12 -4.06 -18.99
C ARG A 124 -8.71 -4.46 -20.34
N PRO A 125 -8.81 -5.73 -20.74
CA PRO A 125 -9.44 -6.13 -22.00
C PRO A 125 -10.92 -5.74 -22.08
N GLN A 126 -11.65 -5.78 -20.96
CA GLN A 126 -13.06 -5.41 -20.90
C GLN A 126 -13.26 -3.91 -21.12
N LEU A 127 -12.44 -3.07 -20.48
CA LEU A 127 -12.46 -1.62 -20.63
C LEU A 127 -12.12 -1.20 -22.07
N LEU A 128 -11.09 -1.80 -22.67
CA LEU A 128 -10.71 -1.54 -24.06
C LEU A 128 -11.83 -1.91 -25.03
N LYS A 129 -12.47 -3.08 -24.84
CA LYS A 129 -13.62 -3.51 -25.66
C LYS A 129 -14.83 -2.57 -25.50
N ALA A 130 -14.99 -1.96 -24.34
CA ALA A 130 -16.05 -0.97 -24.10
C ALA A 130 -15.76 0.41 -24.73
N GLY A 131 -14.56 0.62 -25.30
CA GLY A 131 -14.17 1.84 -26.01
C GLY A 131 -13.34 2.83 -25.18
N TYR A 132 -12.89 2.47 -23.97
CA TYR A 132 -11.97 3.30 -23.20
C TYR A 132 -10.57 3.27 -23.81
N SER A 133 -9.85 4.41 -23.76
CA SER A 133 -8.47 4.48 -24.23
C SER A 133 -7.54 3.64 -23.33
N ASP A 134 -6.48 3.12 -23.91
CA ASP A 134 -5.52 2.29 -23.18
C ASP A 134 -4.83 3.07 -22.06
N SER A 135 -4.48 4.35 -22.29
CA SER A 135 -3.87 5.20 -21.29
C SER A 135 -4.78 5.47 -20.09
N PHE A 136 -6.08 5.73 -20.33
CA PHE A 136 -7.06 5.89 -19.25
C PHE A 136 -7.23 4.60 -18.45
N THR A 137 -7.37 3.48 -19.16
CA THR A 137 -7.59 2.17 -18.55
C THR A 137 -6.41 1.74 -17.66
N THR A 138 -5.20 1.89 -18.17
CA THR A 138 -3.98 1.55 -17.43
C THR A 138 -3.79 2.46 -16.23
N ALA A 139 -3.97 3.77 -16.40
CA ALA A 139 -3.88 4.75 -15.32
C ALA A 139 -4.93 4.50 -14.23
N LEU A 140 -6.16 4.18 -14.60
CA LEU A 140 -7.21 3.83 -13.64
C LEU A 140 -6.80 2.62 -12.79
N ILE A 141 -6.31 1.55 -13.42
CA ILE A 141 -5.92 0.33 -12.70
C ILE A 141 -4.78 0.62 -11.74
N ILE A 142 -3.74 1.33 -12.18
CA ILE A 142 -2.58 1.69 -11.34
C ILE A 142 -3.05 2.49 -10.12
N ASN A 143 -3.70 3.62 -10.34
CA ASN A 143 -4.04 4.53 -9.24
C ASN A 143 -5.20 4.01 -8.38
N ALA A 144 -6.16 3.24 -8.92
CA ALA A 144 -7.18 2.61 -8.10
C ALA A 144 -6.61 1.52 -7.19
N SER A 145 -5.47 0.91 -7.56
CA SER A 145 -4.77 -0.05 -6.72
C SER A 145 -4.15 0.62 -5.47
N ASP A 146 -3.91 1.93 -5.47
CA ASP A 146 -3.42 2.68 -4.31
C ASP A 146 -4.37 2.60 -3.11
N ILE A 147 -5.68 2.41 -3.38
CA ILE A 147 -6.69 2.21 -2.33
C ILE A 147 -6.37 0.97 -1.49
N ALA A 148 -5.67 -0.02 -2.04
CA ALA A 148 -5.27 -1.24 -1.34
C ALA A 148 -4.35 -0.98 -0.13
N LEU A 149 -3.59 0.11 -0.12
CA LEU A 149 -2.78 0.48 1.04
C LEU A 149 -3.58 1.19 2.14
N LEU A 150 -4.75 1.74 1.82
CA LEU A 150 -5.60 2.43 2.79
C LEU A 150 -6.64 1.51 3.44
N ILE A 151 -7.16 0.53 2.70
CA ILE A 151 -8.16 -0.41 3.23
C ILE A 151 -7.43 -1.62 3.83
N PRO A 152 -7.72 -2.00 5.10
CA PRO A 152 -7.05 -3.12 5.74
C PRO A 152 -7.39 -4.49 5.11
N PRO A 153 -6.42 -5.44 5.17
CA PRO A 153 -5.09 -5.29 5.74
C PRO A 153 -4.13 -4.52 4.84
N SER A 154 -3.21 -3.75 5.40
CA SER A 154 -2.22 -3.00 4.64
C SER A 154 -0.80 -3.29 5.14
N ILE A 155 0.05 -3.76 4.25
CA ILE A 155 1.47 -4.04 4.57
C ILE A 155 2.19 -2.75 4.96
N GLY A 156 1.90 -1.63 4.28
CA GLY A 156 2.48 -0.33 4.59
C GLY A 156 2.14 0.14 6.01
N MET A 157 0.87 -0.02 6.43
CA MET A 157 0.44 0.32 7.79
C MET A 157 1.09 -0.58 8.84
N ILE A 158 1.26 -1.88 8.57
CA ILE A 158 1.97 -2.79 9.49
C ILE A 158 3.40 -2.31 9.70
N VAL A 159 4.13 -2.03 8.61
CA VAL A 159 5.53 -1.58 8.67
C VAL A 159 5.63 -0.24 9.39
N TYR A 160 4.77 0.73 9.06
CA TYR A 160 4.75 2.02 9.76
C TYR A 160 4.47 1.85 11.25
N GLY A 161 3.46 1.07 11.61
CA GLY A 161 3.10 0.82 13.01
C GLY A 161 4.24 0.18 13.81
N VAL A 162 4.97 -0.77 13.20
CA VAL A 162 6.15 -1.40 13.83
C VAL A 162 7.28 -0.40 14.06
N VAL A 163 7.55 0.48 13.08
CA VAL A 163 8.67 1.44 13.16
C VAL A 163 8.36 2.62 14.08
N SER A 164 7.13 3.12 14.04
CA SER A 164 6.70 4.27 14.85
C SER A 164 6.21 3.90 16.26
N GLY A 165 5.94 2.61 16.51
CA GLY A 165 5.26 2.16 17.73
C GLY A 165 3.75 2.47 17.76
N THR A 166 3.15 2.89 16.63
CA THR A 166 1.73 3.19 16.51
C THR A 166 0.91 1.90 16.43
N SER A 167 -0.29 1.90 17.03
CA SER A 167 -1.20 0.75 17.02
C SER A 167 -1.64 0.41 15.58
N ILE A 168 -1.28 -0.79 15.11
CA ILE A 168 -1.67 -1.29 13.78
C ILE A 168 -3.18 -1.48 13.68
N GLY A 169 -3.84 -1.94 14.75
CA GLY A 169 -5.28 -2.10 14.80
C GLY A 169 -6.02 -0.78 14.62
N GLU A 170 -5.57 0.28 15.31
CA GLU A 170 -6.12 1.63 15.13
C GLU A 170 -5.90 2.16 13.71
N MET A 171 -4.69 1.98 13.15
CA MET A 171 -4.39 2.38 11.77
C MET A 171 -5.29 1.67 10.76
N PHE A 172 -5.54 0.38 10.94
CA PHE A 172 -6.41 -0.40 10.06
C PHE A 172 -7.83 0.18 10.01
N ILE A 173 -8.37 0.55 11.17
CA ILE A 173 -9.71 1.14 11.25
C ILE A 173 -9.71 2.57 10.72
N ALA A 174 -8.69 3.36 11.05
CA ALA A 174 -8.54 4.73 10.59
C ALA A 174 -8.37 4.84 9.05
N GLY A 175 -7.81 3.83 8.41
CA GLY A 175 -7.60 3.80 6.95
C GLY A 175 -8.88 3.62 6.13
N ILE A 176 -9.96 3.08 6.72
CA ILE A 176 -11.22 2.82 6.00
C ILE A 176 -11.84 4.12 5.48
N GLY A 177 -11.92 5.17 6.31
CA GLY A 177 -12.48 6.46 5.92
C GLY A 177 -11.77 7.08 4.70
N PRO A 178 -10.44 7.26 4.76
CA PRO A 178 -9.62 7.70 3.63
C PRO A 178 -9.75 6.83 2.39
N GLY A 179 -9.74 5.50 2.54
CA GLY A 179 -9.93 4.57 1.44
C GLY A 179 -11.27 4.75 0.72
N LEU A 180 -12.35 4.94 1.47
CA LEU A 180 -13.68 5.21 0.93
C LEU A 180 -13.77 6.60 0.28
N LEU A 181 -13.10 7.62 0.84
CA LEU A 181 -13.02 8.95 0.24
C LEU A 181 -12.36 8.88 -1.14
N VAL A 182 -11.19 8.26 -1.24
CA VAL A 182 -10.45 8.11 -2.51
C VAL A 182 -11.30 7.31 -3.52
N LEU A 183 -11.91 6.21 -3.08
CA LEU A 183 -12.81 5.42 -3.92
C LEU A 183 -13.96 6.26 -4.48
N LEU A 184 -14.62 7.05 -3.63
CA LEU A 184 -15.72 7.93 -4.04
C LEU A 184 -15.25 8.96 -5.09
N MET A 185 -14.09 9.60 -4.85
CA MET A 185 -13.52 10.57 -5.78
C MET A 185 -13.19 9.93 -7.13
N PHE A 186 -12.66 8.72 -7.15
CA PHE A 186 -12.40 7.97 -8.38
C PHE A 186 -13.70 7.56 -9.08
N CYS A 187 -14.73 7.15 -8.36
CA CYS A 187 -16.04 6.86 -8.94
C CYS A 187 -16.63 8.10 -9.63
N ILE A 188 -16.55 9.27 -8.99
CA ILE A 188 -17.01 10.55 -9.57
C ILE A 188 -16.21 10.88 -10.83
N TYR A 189 -14.86 10.77 -10.77
CA TYR A 189 -14.00 11.04 -11.92
C TYR A 189 -14.29 10.08 -13.08
N CYS A 190 -14.42 8.79 -12.82
CA CYS A 190 -14.74 7.77 -13.82
C CYS A 190 -16.11 8.05 -14.49
N TRP A 191 -17.09 8.48 -13.72
CA TRP A 191 -18.40 8.87 -14.22
C TRP A 191 -18.30 10.09 -15.16
N VAL A 192 -17.60 11.15 -14.74
CA VAL A 192 -17.38 12.36 -15.54
C VAL A 192 -16.57 12.06 -16.81
N ALA A 193 -15.48 11.30 -16.69
CA ALA A 193 -14.63 10.91 -17.81
C ALA A 193 -15.40 10.11 -18.86
N SER A 194 -16.25 9.17 -18.43
CA SER A 194 -17.07 8.36 -19.34
C SER A 194 -18.12 9.17 -20.08
N ILE A 195 -18.65 10.24 -19.46
CA ILE A 195 -19.55 11.19 -20.15
C ILE A 195 -18.78 11.96 -21.22
N ARG A 196 -17.58 12.47 -20.88
CA ARG A 196 -16.75 13.22 -21.83
C ARG A 196 -16.26 12.38 -23.00
N MET A 197 -15.96 11.12 -22.77
CA MET A 197 -15.54 10.15 -23.78
C MET A 197 -16.71 9.59 -24.60
N GLN A 198 -17.97 9.93 -24.26
CA GLN A 198 -19.20 9.47 -24.92
C GLN A 198 -19.32 7.94 -24.97
N ILE A 199 -18.80 7.22 -23.97
CA ILE A 199 -18.85 5.76 -23.91
C ILE A 199 -20.31 5.30 -23.68
N PRO A 200 -20.82 4.35 -24.49
CA PRO A 200 -22.16 3.83 -24.33
C PRO A 200 -22.32 3.04 -23.02
N ARG A 201 -23.55 3.02 -22.48
CA ARG A 201 -23.87 2.23 -21.30
C ARG A 201 -23.88 0.74 -21.65
N GLN A 202 -23.42 -0.09 -20.74
CA GLN A 202 -23.59 -1.53 -20.83
C GLN A 202 -25.05 -1.92 -20.53
N PRO A 203 -25.56 -3.02 -21.09
CA PRO A 203 -26.86 -3.53 -20.74
C PRO A 203 -26.91 -3.91 -19.25
N LYS A 204 -28.08 -3.71 -18.63
CA LYS A 204 -28.29 -4.07 -17.23
C LYS A 204 -28.32 -5.59 -17.10
N ALA A 205 -27.52 -6.14 -16.18
CA ALA A 205 -27.56 -7.56 -15.84
C ALA A 205 -28.98 -7.95 -15.37
N ASP A 206 -29.46 -9.09 -15.80
CA ASP A 206 -30.73 -9.65 -15.40
C ASP A 206 -30.71 -10.09 -13.91
N HIS A 207 -31.89 -10.39 -13.37
CA HIS A 207 -32.02 -10.78 -11.98
C HIS A 207 -31.33 -12.12 -11.68
N ALA A 208 -31.28 -13.04 -12.64
CA ALA A 208 -30.60 -14.33 -12.48
C ALA A 208 -29.09 -14.16 -12.37
N THR A 209 -28.49 -13.36 -13.26
CA THR A 209 -27.04 -13.01 -13.23
C THR A 209 -26.66 -12.32 -11.92
N ARG A 210 -27.47 -11.35 -11.46
CA ARG A 210 -27.24 -10.67 -10.18
C ARG A 210 -27.30 -11.61 -8.99
N ARG A 211 -28.31 -12.47 -8.95
CA ARG A 211 -28.46 -13.48 -7.87
C ARG A 211 -27.26 -14.43 -7.86
N THR A 212 -26.86 -14.92 -9.01
CA THR A 212 -25.69 -15.82 -9.13
C THR A 212 -24.40 -15.12 -8.70
N ALA A 213 -24.21 -13.84 -9.09
CA ALA A 213 -23.06 -13.06 -8.68
C ALA A 213 -23.00 -12.86 -7.16
N ILE A 214 -24.15 -12.55 -6.51
CA ILE A 214 -24.23 -12.46 -5.04
C ILE A 214 -23.85 -13.78 -4.40
N GLN A 215 -24.47 -14.89 -4.84
CA GLN A 215 -24.20 -16.20 -4.25
C GLN A 215 -22.73 -16.63 -4.34
N ARG A 216 -22.08 -16.32 -5.46
CA ARG A 216 -20.66 -16.63 -5.68
C ARG A 216 -19.70 -15.73 -4.91
N ALA A 217 -20.07 -14.47 -4.68
CA ALA A 217 -19.22 -13.50 -4.02
C ALA A 217 -19.43 -13.39 -2.50
N LEU A 218 -20.51 -13.99 -1.96
CA LEU A 218 -20.87 -13.89 -0.54
C LEU A 218 -19.75 -14.39 0.37
N LEU A 219 -19.19 -15.54 0.06
CA LEU A 219 -18.08 -16.11 0.83
C LEU A 219 -16.78 -15.30 0.65
N PRO A 220 -16.31 -14.93 -0.57
CA PRO A 220 -15.18 -14.03 -0.72
C PRO A 220 -15.29 -12.71 0.05
N LEU A 221 -16.48 -12.11 0.13
CA LEU A 221 -16.72 -10.91 0.97
C LEU A 221 -16.56 -11.16 2.47
N GLY A 222 -16.68 -12.42 2.92
CA GLY A 222 -16.41 -12.80 4.30
C GLY A 222 -14.96 -12.53 4.72
N PHE A 223 -14.01 -12.55 3.79
CA PHE A 223 -12.60 -12.32 4.09
C PHE A 223 -12.33 -10.92 4.69
N PRO A 224 -12.62 -9.81 4.02
CA PRO A 224 -12.45 -8.49 4.62
C PRO A 224 -13.36 -8.27 5.84
N LEU A 225 -14.54 -8.88 5.88
CA LEU A 225 -15.45 -8.77 7.04
C LEU A 225 -14.87 -9.42 8.28
N ILE A 226 -14.21 -10.57 8.17
CA ILE A 226 -13.55 -11.26 9.28
C ILE A 226 -12.39 -10.41 9.83
N ILE A 227 -11.58 -9.83 8.94
CA ILE A 227 -10.43 -9.01 9.35
C ILE A 227 -10.93 -7.73 10.04
N ILE A 228 -11.74 -6.94 9.34
CA ILE A 228 -12.20 -5.65 9.84
C ILE A 228 -13.10 -5.85 11.08
N GLY A 229 -14.06 -6.76 11.00
CA GLY A 229 -14.99 -7.04 12.08
C GLY A 229 -14.29 -7.61 13.31
N GLY A 230 -13.34 -8.54 13.12
CA GLY A 230 -12.59 -9.16 14.22
C GLY A 230 -11.66 -8.18 14.95
N ILE A 231 -11.00 -7.29 14.22
CA ILE A 231 -10.13 -6.26 14.81
C ILE A 231 -10.99 -5.16 15.46
N TYR A 232 -12.05 -4.69 14.78
CA TYR A 232 -12.96 -3.66 15.30
C TYR A 232 -13.65 -4.08 16.60
N SER A 233 -14.06 -5.36 16.68
CA SER A 233 -14.68 -5.91 17.90
C SER A 233 -13.69 -6.21 19.03
N GLY A 234 -12.38 -6.04 18.80
CA GLY A 234 -11.34 -6.37 19.77
C GLY A 234 -11.14 -7.88 19.99
N ILE A 235 -11.79 -8.75 19.18
CA ILE A 235 -11.66 -10.20 19.30
C ILE A 235 -10.29 -10.68 18.82
N PHE A 236 -9.74 -10.04 17.77
CA PHE A 236 -8.49 -10.43 17.15
C PHE A 236 -7.49 -9.27 17.14
N SER A 237 -6.25 -9.57 17.49
CA SER A 237 -5.10 -8.75 17.13
C SER A 237 -4.83 -8.84 15.60
N PRO A 238 -4.09 -7.90 15.00
CA PRO A 238 -3.74 -7.97 13.58
C PRO A 238 -3.06 -9.28 13.15
N THR A 239 -2.24 -9.87 14.03
CA THR A 239 -1.55 -11.15 13.77
C THR A 239 -2.51 -12.35 13.82
N GLU A 240 -3.46 -12.36 14.76
CA GLU A 240 -4.49 -13.39 14.83
C GLU A 240 -5.45 -13.28 13.64
N ALA A 241 -5.85 -12.07 13.26
CA ALA A 241 -6.65 -11.84 12.07
C ALA A 241 -5.96 -12.35 10.81
N ALA A 242 -4.62 -12.19 10.70
CA ALA A 242 -3.85 -12.71 9.59
C ALA A 242 -3.84 -14.25 9.55
N ALA A 243 -3.66 -14.90 10.71
CA ALA A 243 -3.70 -16.36 10.80
C ALA A 243 -5.08 -16.94 10.41
N ILE A 244 -6.15 -16.33 10.92
CA ILE A 244 -7.52 -16.72 10.57
C ILE A 244 -7.80 -16.49 9.09
N SER A 245 -7.26 -15.43 8.50
CA SER A 245 -7.39 -15.12 7.07
C SER A 245 -6.78 -16.21 6.19
N VAL A 246 -5.62 -16.77 6.56
CA VAL A 246 -5.01 -17.92 5.86
C VAL A 246 -5.92 -19.14 5.92
N LEU A 247 -6.41 -19.46 7.12
CA LEU A 247 -7.31 -20.58 7.31
C LEU A 247 -8.60 -20.42 6.51
N TYR A 248 -9.19 -19.22 6.57
CA TYR A 248 -10.41 -18.90 5.82
C TYR A 248 -10.21 -19.02 4.31
N ALA A 249 -9.13 -18.41 3.76
CA ALA A 249 -8.81 -18.50 2.34
C ALA A 249 -8.60 -19.96 1.90
N GLY A 250 -7.88 -20.76 2.69
CA GLY A 250 -7.66 -22.18 2.42
C GLY A 250 -8.96 -22.99 2.41
N ILE A 251 -9.83 -22.84 3.42
CA ILE A 251 -11.12 -23.49 3.45
C ILE A 251 -11.99 -23.07 2.27
N LEU A 252 -12.00 -21.78 1.96
CA LEU A 252 -12.79 -21.21 0.87
C LEU A 252 -12.41 -21.81 -0.49
N GLU A 253 -11.14 -21.77 -0.85
CA GLU A 253 -10.69 -22.15 -2.19
C GLU A 253 -10.51 -23.67 -2.38
N ILE A 254 -10.16 -24.41 -1.31
CA ILE A 254 -9.92 -25.85 -1.38
C ILE A 254 -11.19 -26.65 -1.11
N VAL A 255 -11.97 -26.26 -0.08
CA VAL A 255 -13.12 -27.07 0.37
C VAL A 255 -14.43 -26.59 -0.24
N CYS A 256 -14.71 -25.26 -0.17
CA CYS A 256 -15.98 -24.70 -0.61
C CYS A 256 -16.06 -24.60 -2.14
N PHE A 257 -15.06 -23.97 -2.77
CA PHE A 257 -15.06 -23.75 -4.21
C PHE A 257 -14.37 -24.84 -4.98
N ARG A 258 -13.38 -25.48 -4.38
CA ARG A 258 -12.55 -26.53 -5.01
C ARG A 258 -11.80 -26.01 -6.25
N ASP A 259 -11.46 -24.75 -6.25
CA ASP A 259 -10.66 -24.12 -7.30
C ASP A 259 -9.18 -24.45 -7.16
N LEU A 260 -8.73 -24.76 -5.93
CA LEU A 260 -7.38 -25.20 -5.59
C LEU A 260 -7.39 -26.60 -4.98
N SER A 261 -6.29 -27.31 -5.12
CA SER A 261 -6.02 -28.58 -4.46
C SER A 261 -4.93 -28.41 -3.38
N LEU A 262 -4.83 -29.37 -2.45
CA LEU A 262 -3.73 -29.37 -1.47
C LEU A 262 -2.34 -29.44 -2.14
N LYS A 263 -2.27 -29.94 -3.38
CA LYS A 263 -1.01 -30.02 -4.14
C LYS A 263 -0.52 -28.66 -4.63
N ASP A 264 -1.41 -27.66 -4.73
CA ASP A 264 -1.07 -26.31 -5.19
C ASP A 264 -0.49 -25.46 -4.04
N ILE A 265 -0.76 -25.84 -2.78
CA ILE A 265 -0.33 -25.09 -1.60
C ILE A 265 1.19 -24.93 -1.49
N PRO A 266 2.05 -25.95 -1.74
CA PRO A 266 3.50 -25.77 -1.71
C PRO A 266 4.00 -24.72 -2.70
N ASP A 267 3.45 -24.65 -3.91
CA ASP A 267 3.83 -23.68 -4.92
C ASP A 267 3.38 -22.26 -4.54
N ILE A 268 2.20 -22.14 -3.93
CA ILE A 268 1.72 -20.88 -3.39
C ILE A 268 2.61 -20.43 -2.23
N ALA A 269 2.92 -21.34 -1.31
CA ALA A 269 3.80 -21.06 -0.17
C ALA A 269 5.22 -20.66 -0.60
N LEU A 270 5.75 -21.28 -1.66
CA LEU A 270 7.05 -20.90 -2.23
C LEU A 270 7.00 -19.47 -2.80
N SER A 271 5.97 -19.13 -3.58
CA SER A 271 5.76 -17.78 -4.12
C SER A 271 5.69 -16.73 -2.99
N THR A 272 4.83 -16.98 -2.00
CA THR A 272 4.71 -16.14 -0.80
C THR A 272 6.02 -16.02 -0.03
N GLY A 273 6.75 -17.13 0.12
CA GLY A 273 8.05 -17.17 0.80
C GLY A 273 9.09 -16.29 0.12
N LEU A 274 9.14 -16.29 -1.21
CA LEU A 274 10.04 -15.42 -1.98
C LEU A 274 9.72 -13.94 -1.78
N VAL A 275 8.45 -13.55 -1.85
CA VAL A 275 8.02 -12.16 -1.59
C VAL A 275 8.32 -11.77 -0.15
N THR A 276 7.99 -12.63 0.81
CA THR A 276 8.27 -12.42 2.23
C THR A 276 9.75 -12.22 2.50
N ALA A 277 10.62 -13.04 1.90
CA ALA A 277 12.08 -12.92 2.05
C ALA A 277 12.58 -11.55 1.57
N VAL A 278 12.08 -11.05 0.45
CA VAL A 278 12.43 -9.71 -0.06
C VAL A 278 11.99 -8.63 0.93
N VAL A 279 10.75 -8.69 1.42
CA VAL A 279 10.21 -7.72 2.39
C VAL A 279 11.03 -7.74 3.68
N PHE A 280 11.30 -8.93 4.27
CA PHE A 280 12.03 -9.03 5.54
C PHE A 280 13.50 -8.59 5.43
N ILE A 281 14.16 -8.88 4.30
CA ILE A 281 15.52 -8.36 4.06
C ILE A 281 15.49 -6.82 3.97
N LEU A 282 14.48 -6.23 3.33
CA LEU A 282 14.34 -4.77 3.26
C LEU A 282 14.04 -4.18 4.63
N VAL A 283 13.15 -4.79 5.42
CA VAL A 283 12.84 -4.36 6.79
C VAL A 283 14.09 -4.43 7.67
N GLY A 284 14.84 -5.52 7.61
CA GLY A 284 16.09 -5.66 8.36
C GLY A 284 17.14 -4.62 7.94
N ALA A 285 17.37 -4.48 6.62
CA ALA A 285 18.31 -3.47 6.10
C ALA A 285 17.90 -2.05 6.49
N GLY A 286 16.58 -1.73 6.38
CA GLY A 286 16.03 -0.46 6.79
C GLY A 286 16.17 -0.18 8.28
N ALA A 287 15.94 -1.17 9.13
CA ALA A 287 16.13 -1.05 10.58
C ALA A 287 17.60 -0.78 10.95
N GLY A 288 18.53 -1.51 10.34
CA GLY A 288 19.96 -1.26 10.53
C GLY A 288 20.39 0.13 10.06
N PHE A 289 19.92 0.54 8.88
CA PHE A 289 20.18 1.87 8.33
C PHE A 289 19.56 2.98 9.22
N SER A 290 18.31 2.82 9.63
CA SER A 290 17.61 3.72 10.53
C SER A 290 18.34 3.91 11.85
N TRP A 291 18.87 2.82 12.41
CA TRP A 291 19.68 2.89 13.63
C TRP A 291 20.97 3.70 13.41
N VAL A 292 21.69 3.49 12.30
CA VAL A 292 22.92 4.23 11.99
C VAL A 292 22.64 5.72 11.83
N ILE A 293 21.63 6.12 11.08
CA ILE A 293 21.31 7.54 10.91
C ILE A 293 20.87 8.20 12.22
N SER A 294 20.16 7.47 13.07
CA SER A 294 19.78 7.96 14.41
C SER A 294 20.99 8.06 15.34
N PHE A 295 21.88 7.08 15.32
CA PHE A 295 23.12 7.07 16.07
C PHE A 295 24.04 8.25 15.67
N ALA A 296 24.13 8.54 14.39
CA ALA A 296 24.84 9.68 13.82
C ALA A 296 24.12 11.03 13.99
N GLN A 297 22.96 11.06 14.69
CA GLN A 297 22.14 12.27 14.92
C GLN A 297 21.77 13.03 13.65
N LEU A 298 21.70 12.32 12.52
CA LEU A 298 21.36 12.91 11.21
C LEU A 298 19.90 13.43 11.16
N PRO A 299 18.89 12.79 11.82
CA PRO A 299 17.54 13.32 11.87
C PRO A 299 17.48 14.74 12.43
N ASP A 300 18.16 14.99 13.56
CA ASP A 300 18.18 16.31 14.20
C ASP A 300 18.84 17.37 13.32
N ALA A 301 19.95 17.01 12.68
CA ALA A 301 20.66 17.90 11.74
C ALA A 301 19.80 18.22 10.51
N LEU A 302 19.09 17.24 9.96
CA LEU A 302 18.23 17.40 8.79
C LEU A 302 17.00 18.22 9.11
N ILE A 303 16.36 17.93 10.22
CA ILE A 303 15.13 18.60 10.67
C ILE A 303 15.41 20.05 11.07
N ASN A 304 16.39 20.28 11.95
CA ASN A 304 16.63 21.60 12.51
C ASN A 304 17.41 22.51 11.55
N ASN A 305 18.44 21.99 10.87
CA ASN A 305 19.35 22.83 10.09
C ASN A 305 18.94 22.97 8.63
N TRP A 306 18.31 21.94 8.02
CA TRP A 306 17.97 21.95 6.60
C TRP A 306 16.51 22.27 6.36
N LEU A 307 15.59 21.68 7.13
CA LEU A 307 14.15 21.88 6.97
C LEU A 307 13.62 23.00 7.87
N GLY A 308 14.39 23.42 8.92
CA GLY A 308 13.94 24.41 9.89
C GLY A 308 12.67 23.99 10.62
N LEU A 309 12.41 22.68 10.73
CA LEU A 309 11.23 22.15 11.39
C LEU A 309 11.49 22.03 12.88
N THR A 310 10.61 22.63 13.67
CA THR A 310 10.55 22.47 15.11
C THR A 310 9.15 22.02 15.52
N PRO A 311 8.95 21.49 16.72
CA PRO A 311 7.59 21.20 17.20
C PRO A 311 6.64 22.40 17.15
N ASP A 312 7.20 23.62 17.23
CA ASP A 312 6.45 24.88 17.17
C ASP A 312 6.16 25.39 15.74
N SER A 313 6.64 24.69 14.70
CA SER A 313 6.47 25.10 13.29
C SER A 313 5.02 25.08 12.81
N GLY A 314 4.08 24.66 13.66
CA GLY A 314 2.65 24.58 13.35
C GLY A 314 2.26 23.32 12.60
N TYR A 315 1.03 22.88 12.87
CA TYR A 315 0.43 21.63 12.35
C TYR A 315 0.58 21.47 10.83
N TRP A 316 0.18 22.52 10.07
CA TRP A 316 0.20 22.46 8.60
C TRP A 316 1.60 22.30 8.03
N THR A 317 2.58 23.02 8.57
CA THR A 317 3.97 22.96 8.10
C THR A 317 4.54 21.57 8.29
N ILE A 318 4.34 20.97 9.46
CA ILE A 318 4.82 19.64 9.78
C ILE A 318 4.14 18.59 8.87
N MET A 319 2.81 18.60 8.80
CA MET A 319 2.06 17.61 8.05
C MET A 319 2.31 17.70 6.53
N LEU A 320 2.41 18.91 5.97
CA LEU A 320 2.72 19.08 4.54
C LEU A 320 4.16 18.66 4.23
N THR A 321 5.11 18.97 5.12
CA THR A 321 6.51 18.53 4.91
C THR A 321 6.62 17.01 4.94
N ILE A 322 5.96 16.35 5.90
CA ILE A 322 5.87 14.88 5.95
C ILE A 322 5.25 14.37 4.65
N ALA A 323 4.08 14.89 4.27
CA ALA A 323 3.38 14.44 3.08
C ALA A 323 4.27 14.55 1.83
N VAL A 324 4.93 15.69 1.61
CA VAL A 324 5.81 15.92 0.45
C VAL A 324 7.04 15.02 0.50
N ALA A 325 7.66 14.84 1.68
CA ALA A 325 8.86 14.01 1.81
C ALA A 325 8.57 12.53 1.46
N TYR A 326 7.47 11.96 1.98
CA TYR A 326 7.10 10.58 1.67
C TYR A 326 6.64 10.41 0.22
N PHE A 327 5.88 11.36 -0.31
CA PHE A 327 5.48 11.35 -1.72
C PHE A 327 6.70 11.34 -2.65
N ILE A 328 7.63 12.29 -2.47
CA ILE A 328 8.85 12.37 -3.29
C ILE A 328 9.70 11.10 -3.10
N GLY A 329 9.89 10.65 -1.87
CA GLY A 329 10.65 9.42 -1.59
C GLY A 329 10.11 8.23 -2.38
N CYS A 330 8.80 8.04 -2.39
CA CYS A 330 8.16 6.92 -3.08
C CYS A 330 8.10 7.04 -4.60
N MET A 331 8.32 8.22 -5.17
CA MET A 331 8.52 8.34 -6.62
C MET A 331 9.80 7.64 -7.10
N PHE A 332 10.78 7.41 -6.21
CA PHE A 332 12.09 6.86 -6.54
C PHE A 332 12.36 5.51 -5.88
N VAL A 333 11.70 5.21 -4.78
CA VAL A 333 12.01 4.07 -3.91
C VAL A 333 10.72 3.36 -3.51
N ASP A 334 10.83 2.07 -3.21
CA ASP A 334 9.71 1.24 -2.74
C ASP A 334 9.06 1.81 -1.46
N PRO A 335 7.72 1.76 -1.33
CA PRO A 335 6.98 2.23 -0.16
C PRO A 335 7.52 1.77 1.19
N ILE A 336 7.85 0.47 1.32
CA ILE A 336 8.36 -0.10 2.57
C ILE A 336 9.66 0.57 2.97
N VAL A 337 10.57 0.78 2.02
CA VAL A 337 11.87 1.39 2.28
C VAL A 337 11.71 2.85 2.70
N VAL A 338 10.84 3.60 2.02
CA VAL A 338 10.58 5.01 2.37
C VAL A 338 10.03 5.13 3.78
N ILE A 339 9.08 4.26 4.15
CA ILE A 339 8.54 4.22 5.52
C ILE A 339 9.67 3.95 6.53
N LEU A 340 10.53 2.96 6.26
CA LEU A 340 11.63 2.59 7.17
C LEU A 340 12.66 3.71 7.36
N ILE A 341 12.93 4.49 6.31
CA ILE A 341 13.93 5.57 6.36
C ILE A 341 13.34 6.85 6.98
N LEU A 342 12.16 7.26 6.52
CA LEU A 342 11.63 8.58 6.89
C LEU A 342 10.86 8.58 8.20
N THR A 343 10.29 7.44 8.63
CA THR A 343 9.53 7.40 9.88
C THR A 343 10.37 7.75 11.12
N PRO A 344 11.58 7.22 11.32
CA PRO A 344 12.43 7.61 12.44
C PRO A 344 12.86 9.08 12.41
N ILE A 345 12.84 9.70 11.23
CA ILE A 345 13.20 11.12 11.05
C ILE A 345 12.02 12.02 11.43
N PHE A 346 10.84 11.77 10.88
CA PHE A 346 9.69 12.68 10.99
C PHE A 346 8.75 12.38 12.15
N HIS A 347 8.61 11.11 12.54
CA HIS A 347 7.68 10.73 13.60
C HIS A 347 7.96 11.41 14.94
N PRO A 348 9.22 11.54 15.42
CA PRO A 348 9.52 12.24 16.68
C PRO A 348 9.07 13.69 16.68
N VAL A 349 9.23 14.41 15.57
CA VAL A 349 8.81 15.82 15.45
C VAL A 349 7.29 15.95 15.48
N ALA A 350 6.59 15.10 14.75
CA ALA A 350 5.14 15.08 14.76
C ALA A 350 4.57 14.75 16.15
N ALA A 351 5.18 13.78 16.84
CA ALA A 351 4.81 13.40 18.20
C ALA A 351 5.07 14.53 19.21
N ALA A 352 6.23 15.21 19.12
CA ALA A 352 6.57 16.34 19.96
C ALA A 352 5.63 17.56 19.73
N ALA A 353 5.11 17.71 18.50
CA ALA A 353 4.09 18.70 18.16
C ALA A 353 2.67 18.30 18.59
N GLY A 354 2.48 17.15 19.24
CA GLY A 354 1.18 16.67 19.71
C GLY A 354 0.26 16.19 18.57
N ILE A 355 0.79 15.88 17.39
CA ILE A 355 0.00 15.37 16.26
C ILE A 355 -0.28 13.89 16.50
N ASP A 356 -1.55 13.49 16.30
CA ASP A 356 -1.98 12.10 16.47
C ASP A 356 -1.16 11.13 15.58
N PRO A 357 -0.48 10.13 16.16
CA PRO A 357 0.41 9.23 15.43
C PRO A 357 -0.32 8.37 14.39
N VAL A 358 -1.60 8.05 14.62
CA VAL A 358 -2.44 7.31 13.66
C VAL A 358 -2.73 8.18 12.44
N LEU A 359 -3.06 9.47 12.64
CA LEU A 359 -3.26 10.40 11.53
C LEU A 359 -2.00 10.54 10.67
N VAL A 360 -0.83 10.71 11.32
CA VAL A 360 0.45 10.75 10.60
C VAL A 360 0.64 9.47 9.77
N GLY A 361 0.39 8.31 10.38
CA GLY A 361 0.53 7.02 9.70
C GLY A 361 -0.41 6.86 8.50
N ILE A 362 -1.63 7.35 8.58
CA ILE A 362 -2.59 7.33 7.46
C ILE A 362 -2.14 8.27 6.34
N VAL A 363 -1.73 9.49 6.67
CA VAL A 363 -1.20 10.43 5.66
C VAL A 363 0.04 9.85 4.99
N VAL A 364 0.99 9.30 5.76
CA VAL A 364 2.17 8.60 5.24
C VAL A 364 1.75 7.48 4.29
N THR A 365 0.84 6.62 4.70
CA THR A 365 0.36 5.49 3.89
C THR A 365 -0.24 5.96 2.56
N LEU A 366 -1.03 7.04 2.57
CA LEU A 366 -1.56 7.62 1.34
C LEU A 366 -0.44 8.20 0.47
N GLN A 367 0.52 8.92 1.04
CA GLN A 367 1.60 9.55 0.25
C GLN A 367 2.53 8.51 -0.39
N VAL A 368 2.84 7.41 0.30
CA VAL A 368 3.64 6.33 -0.28
C VAL A 368 2.88 5.59 -1.38
N ALA A 369 1.56 5.44 -1.24
CA ALA A 369 0.71 4.90 -2.29
C ALA A 369 0.75 5.81 -3.55
N ILE A 370 0.52 7.12 -3.39
CA ILE A 370 0.58 8.08 -4.51
C ILE A 370 1.95 8.05 -5.19
N GLY A 371 3.04 8.04 -4.40
CA GLY A 371 4.40 7.99 -4.94
C GLY A 371 4.65 6.73 -5.77
N SER A 372 4.12 5.58 -5.35
CA SER A 372 4.28 4.32 -6.08
C SER A 372 3.57 4.28 -7.44
N ALA A 373 2.55 5.10 -7.63
CA ALA A 373 1.81 5.29 -8.89
C ALA A 373 2.32 6.48 -9.71
N THR A 374 3.31 7.22 -9.21
CA THR A 374 3.77 8.49 -9.80
C THR A 374 5.09 8.33 -10.56
N PRO A 375 5.21 8.91 -11.78
CA PRO A 375 6.50 8.99 -12.47
C PRO A 375 7.56 9.73 -11.63
N PRO A 376 8.89 9.45 -11.76
CA PRO A 376 9.48 8.65 -12.85
C PRO A 376 9.63 7.15 -12.53
N PHE A 377 9.70 6.72 -11.26
CA PHE A 377 10.10 5.36 -10.90
C PHE A 377 9.07 4.63 -10.01
N GLY A 378 7.84 5.09 -9.99
CA GLY A 378 6.78 4.45 -9.21
C GLY A 378 6.67 2.95 -9.50
N CYS A 379 6.74 2.12 -8.46
CA CYS A 379 6.81 0.65 -8.59
C CYS A 379 5.55 0.05 -9.23
N ASP A 380 4.39 0.67 -9.07
CA ASP A 380 3.14 0.22 -9.70
C ASP A 380 3.13 0.47 -11.21
N ILE A 381 3.83 1.52 -11.67
CA ILE A 381 4.04 1.79 -13.10
C ILE A 381 4.84 0.64 -13.73
N PHE A 382 5.94 0.22 -13.09
CA PHE A 382 6.75 -0.90 -13.60
C PHE A 382 6.03 -2.24 -13.54
N THR A 383 5.21 -2.45 -12.50
CA THR A 383 4.32 -3.61 -12.42
C THR A 383 3.34 -3.62 -13.59
N ALA A 384 2.71 -2.49 -13.90
CA ALA A 384 1.80 -2.37 -15.03
C ALA A 384 2.50 -2.58 -16.38
N ILE A 385 3.74 -2.08 -16.55
CA ILE A 385 4.56 -2.33 -17.75
C ILE A 385 4.80 -3.83 -17.93
N ALA A 386 5.18 -4.53 -16.86
CA ALA A 386 5.46 -5.95 -16.90
C ALA A 386 4.19 -6.77 -17.24
N VAL A 387 3.06 -6.44 -16.63
CA VAL A 387 1.78 -7.16 -16.79
C VAL A 387 1.13 -6.86 -18.15
N PHE A 388 1.08 -5.57 -18.53
CA PHE A 388 0.36 -5.13 -19.74
C PHE A 388 1.23 -5.08 -20.99
N ARG A 389 2.55 -5.22 -20.83
CA ARG A 389 3.56 -5.16 -21.90
C ARG A 389 3.42 -3.89 -22.75
N ARG A 390 3.30 -2.75 -22.09
CA ARG A 390 3.19 -1.43 -22.71
C ARG A 390 4.41 -0.59 -22.43
N PRO A 391 4.82 0.28 -23.38
CA PRO A 391 5.95 1.19 -23.17
C PRO A 391 5.62 2.20 -22.07
N TYR A 392 6.65 2.61 -21.33
CA TYR A 392 6.56 3.48 -20.18
C TYR A 392 5.71 4.75 -20.43
N LEU A 393 5.97 5.47 -21.55
CA LEU A 393 5.26 6.71 -21.85
C LEU A 393 3.75 6.53 -22.07
N GLU A 394 3.33 5.38 -22.57
CA GLU A 394 1.90 5.07 -22.71
C GLU A 394 1.25 4.80 -21.37
N VAL A 395 1.97 4.11 -20.47
CA VAL A 395 1.49 3.78 -19.12
C VAL A 395 1.28 5.04 -18.29
N ILE A 396 2.23 5.98 -18.31
CA ILE A 396 2.16 7.19 -17.48
C ILE A 396 1.23 8.29 -18.03
N ARG A 397 0.90 8.24 -19.33
CA ARG A 397 0.16 9.34 -20.01
C ARG A 397 -1.19 9.66 -19.37
N GLY A 398 -1.86 8.67 -18.81
CA GLY A 398 -3.19 8.83 -18.22
C GLY A 398 -3.18 9.10 -16.71
N THR A 399 -2.04 9.02 -16.03
CA THR A 399 -1.96 9.09 -14.54
C THR A 399 -2.18 10.49 -13.94
N PRO A 400 -1.83 11.63 -14.58
CA PRO A 400 -1.87 12.92 -13.92
C PRO A 400 -3.21 13.31 -13.27
N PRO A 401 -4.39 13.07 -13.90
CA PRO A 401 -5.67 13.40 -13.25
C PRO A 401 -5.91 12.58 -11.97
N PHE A 402 -5.52 11.31 -11.95
CA PHE A 402 -5.68 10.44 -10.80
C PHE A 402 -4.73 10.87 -9.66
N ILE A 403 -3.46 11.17 -9.99
CA ILE A 403 -2.49 11.70 -9.03
C ILE A 403 -3.00 13.01 -8.40
N ALA A 404 -3.55 13.92 -9.21
CA ALA A 404 -4.12 15.16 -8.70
C ALA A 404 -5.28 14.93 -7.71
N ILE A 405 -6.14 13.94 -7.99
CA ILE A 405 -7.22 13.54 -7.09
C ILE A 405 -6.67 12.97 -5.78
N LEU A 406 -5.66 12.12 -5.84
CA LEU A 406 -5.02 11.53 -4.67
C LEU A 406 -4.31 12.58 -3.81
N LEU A 407 -3.57 13.51 -4.43
CA LEU A 407 -2.95 14.63 -3.72
C LEU A 407 -3.99 15.52 -3.04
N PHE A 408 -5.11 15.78 -3.74
CA PHE A 408 -6.22 16.53 -3.15
C PHE A 408 -6.85 15.78 -1.97
N ALA A 409 -7.01 14.46 -2.06
CA ALA A 409 -7.43 13.64 -0.93
C ALA A 409 -6.45 13.76 0.25
N GLY A 410 -5.13 13.76 -0.01
CA GLY A 410 -4.10 13.98 1.02
C GLY A 410 -4.27 15.32 1.74
N VAL A 411 -4.53 16.40 0.99
CA VAL A 411 -4.82 17.72 1.59
C VAL A 411 -6.10 17.68 2.43
N LEU A 412 -7.16 17.00 1.98
CA LEU A 412 -8.39 16.84 2.74
C LEU A 412 -8.19 16.08 4.05
N LEU A 413 -7.35 15.04 4.08
CA LEU A 413 -7.03 14.29 5.30
C LEU A 413 -6.30 15.16 6.32
N ILE A 414 -5.39 16.01 5.86
CA ILE A 414 -4.67 16.95 6.73
C ILE A 414 -5.63 18.03 7.24
N ALA A 415 -6.51 18.56 6.37
CA ALA A 415 -7.47 19.60 6.73
C ALA A 415 -8.58 19.10 7.66
N PHE A 416 -9.00 17.86 7.50
CA PHE A 416 -10.12 17.25 8.21
C PHE A 416 -9.70 15.91 8.83
N PRO A 417 -8.93 15.90 9.93
CA PRO A 417 -8.45 14.68 10.60
C PRO A 417 -9.57 13.69 10.95
N GLY A 418 -10.79 14.18 11.19
CA GLY A 418 -11.96 13.36 11.46
C GLY A 418 -12.28 12.34 10.37
N ILE A 419 -11.87 12.55 9.11
CA ILE A 419 -12.05 11.56 8.04
C ILE A 419 -11.31 10.27 8.38
N SER A 420 -10.12 10.38 8.96
CA SER A 420 -9.30 9.24 9.40
C SER A 420 -9.67 8.77 10.81
N LEU A 421 -9.85 9.69 11.74
CA LEU A 421 -9.91 9.38 13.16
C LEU A 421 -11.32 9.00 13.65
N PHE A 422 -12.38 9.44 12.97
CA PHE A 422 -13.76 9.21 13.43
C PHE A 422 -14.09 7.73 13.69
N LEU A 423 -13.75 6.84 12.75
CA LEU A 423 -14.04 5.40 12.90
C LEU A 423 -13.18 4.78 13.99
N ARG A 424 -11.92 5.22 14.15
CA ARG A 424 -11.04 4.79 15.22
C ARG A 424 -11.59 5.21 16.58
N ASP A 425 -11.96 6.48 16.72
CA ASP A 425 -12.49 7.01 17.99
C ASP A 425 -13.79 6.33 18.38
N LEU A 426 -14.63 5.99 17.40
CA LEU A 426 -15.86 5.22 17.65
C LEU A 426 -15.60 3.77 18.09
N ALA A 427 -14.46 3.19 17.66
CA ALA A 427 -14.13 1.79 17.95
C ALA A 427 -13.43 1.60 19.30
N PHE A 428 -12.58 2.55 19.70
CA PHE A 428 -11.65 2.42 20.82
C PHE A 428 -11.93 3.38 21.99
N ASN A 429 -12.91 4.28 21.86
CA ASN A 429 -13.47 5.13 22.94
C ASN A 429 -14.88 4.63 23.32
#